data_6b5ec64dcc71f62c30fb0fe9a3fc0c6f
#
_entry.id   6b5ec64dcc71f62c30fb0fe9a3fc0c6f
#
_cell.length_a   1.000
_cell.length_b   1.000
_cell.length_c   1.000
_cell.angle_alpha   90.00
_cell.angle_beta   90.00
_cell.angle_gamma   90.00
#
_symmetry.space_group_name_H-M   'P 1'
#
loop_
_entity.id
_entity.type
_entity.pdbx_description
1 polymer ?
#
loop_
_entity_poly.entity_id
_entity_poly.type
_entity_poly.pdbx_seq_one_letter_code
_entity_poly.pdbx_strand_id
1 'polypeptide(L)'
;MNNKNAFGKRGITKFACRKFKLFTIWIVLICFYACQNDISVVNSLIIKDKSPEEIIENIHLYLSREGVIEQEFLIDILNKYSDPEHYLECPQGFEIIAYNSDKTKRVSLKADYGVNYEDRKIMEAKRNVVITNFVTGEVIETEHLIWNQNKKLIYSDTQIKQTKRDGSVYIGERFESNEDMSKYSVFKTRIISYVDEE
;
A
#
# COMPACT_ATOMS: atom_id res chain seq x y z
N MET A 1 -44.20 50.43 -79.20
CA MET A 1 -43.55 49.34 -79.93
C MET A 1 -42.58 48.62 -79.07
N ASN A 2 -42.84 47.32 -78.91
CA ASN A 2 -41.90 46.22 -78.47
C ASN A 2 -41.25 46.30 -77.08
N ASN A 3 -41.67 45.50 -76.13
CA ASN A 3 -41.80 44.04 -75.91
C ASN A 3 -40.45 43.27 -75.85
N LYS A 4 -40.36 42.40 -74.84
CA LYS A 4 -39.41 41.28 -74.54
C LYS A 4 -38.17 41.64 -73.71
N ASN A 5 -37.92 41.08 -72.54
CA ASN A 5 -37.82 39.68 -72.21
C ASN A 5 -37.81 39.51 -70.68
N ALA A 6 -38.80 38.89 -70.15
CA ALA A 6 -38.77 38.33 -68.80
C ALA A 6 -38.76 36.80 -68.94
N PHE A 7 -37.56 36.23 -69.02
CA PHE A 7 -37.44 34.74 -68.91
C PHE A 7 -36.09 34.37 -68.38
N GLY A 8 -36.01 33.72 -67.27
CA GLY A 8 -34.84 32.93 -66.98
C GLY A 8 -34.13 33.14 -65.66
N LYS A 9 -34.76 33.67 -64.59
CA LYS A 9 -33.98 33.76 -63.24
C LYS A 9 -34.55 32.92 -62.10
N ARG A 10 -35.60 32.09 -62.29
CA ARG A 10 -36.22 31.32 -61.20
C ARG A 10 -35.74 29.86 -61.05
N GLY A 11 -34.98 29.32 -61.99
CA GLY A 11 -34.49 27.95 -61.98
C GLY A 11 -33.13 27.76 -61.26
N ILE A 12 -32.25 28.76 -61.33
CA ILE A 12 -30.85 28.62 -60.88
C ILE A 12 -30.73 28.69 -59.36
N THR A 13 -31.54 29.45 -58.67
CA THR A 13 -31.49 29.65 -57.21
C THR A 13 -31.96 28.41 -56.42
N LYS A 14 -32.91 27.63 -56.96
CA LYS A 14 -33.38 26.42 -56.27
C LYS A 14 -32.39 25.24 -56.36
N PHE A 15 -31.64 25.14 -57.44
CA PHE A 15 -30.61 24.12 -57.64
C PHE A 15 -29.36 24.39 -56.78
N ALA A 16 -28.94 25.62 -56.64
CA ALA A 16 -27.82 26.02 -55.81
C ALA A 16 -28.13 25.80 -54.31
N CYS A 17 -29.33 26.13 -53.85
CA CYS A 17 -29.75 25.97 -52.46
C CYS A 17 -29.87 24.49 -52.05
N ARG A 18 -30.29 23.59 -53.01
CA ARG A 18 -30.38 22.17 -52.76
C ARG A 18 -29.02 21.48 -52.66
N LYS A 19 -28.05 21.88 -53.44
CA LYS A 19 -26.65 21.42 -53.38
C LYS A 19 -25.95 21.91 -52.12
N PHE A 20 -26.23 23.11 -51.68
CA PHE A 20 -25.71 23.69 -50.46
C PHE A 20 -26.22 22.96 -49.20
N LYS A 21 -27.53 22.62 -49.16
CA LYS A 21 -28.11 21.81 -48.07
C LYS A 21 -27.56 20.39 -48.02
N LEU A 22 -27.27 19.77 -49.15
CA LEU A 22 -26.65 18.45 -49.20
C LEU A 22 -25.19 18.49 -48.75
N PHE A 23 -24.48 19.57 -49.07
CA PHE A 23 -23.10 19.77 -48.63
C PHE A 23 -22.97 20.00 -47.11
N THR A 24 -23.92 20.77 -46.52
CA THR A 24 -23.95 20.97 -45.05
C THR A 24 -24.33 19.66 -44.33
N ILE A 25 -25.22 18.86 -44.84
CA ILE A 25 -25.55 17.55 -44.26
C ILE A 25 -24.34 16.60 -44.31
N TRP A 26 -23.56 16.66 -45.39
CA TRP A 26 -22.35 15.82 -45.55
C TRP A 26 -21.23 16.23 -44.59
N ILE A 27 -21.05 17.54 -44.33
CA ILE A 27 -20.11 18.05 -43.34
C ILE A 27 -20.51 17.63 -41.91
N VAL A 28 -21.80 17.70 -41.57
CA VAL A 28 -22.30 17.28 -40.25
C VAL A 28 -22.09 15.77 -40.05
N LEU A 29 -22.31 14.94 -41.08
CA LEU A 29 -22.07 13.50 -41.04
C LEU A 29 -20.57 13.17 -40.80
N ILE A 30 -19.64 13.94 -41.37
CA ILE A 30 -18.19 13.73 -41.18
C ILE A 30 -17.79 14.07 -39.73
N CYS A 31 -18.41 15.07 -39.09
CA CYS A 31 -18.12 15.43 -37.68
C CYS A 31 -18.52 14.33 -36.69
N PHE A 32 -19.50 13.45 -37.03
CA PHE A 32 -19.85 12.32 -36.15
C PHE A 32 -18.85 11.17 -36.20
N TYR A 33 -17.96 11.08 -37.20
CA TYR A 33 -16.92 10.06 -37.28
C TYR A 33 -15.60 10.48 -36.67
N ALA A 34 -15.45 11.73 -36.21
CA ALA A 34 -14.17 12.29 -35.73
C ALA A 34 -13.84 12.02 -34.23
N CYS A 35 -14.71 11.33 -33.49
CA CYS A 35 -14.46 11.01 -32.08
C CYS A 35 -14.57 9.51 -31.83
N GLN A 36 -13.60 8.74 -32.29
CA GLN A 36 -13.28 7.43 -31.70
C GLN A 36 -11.99 7.57 -30.93
N ASN A 37 -12.08 7.97 -29.65
CA ASN A 37 -11.00 7.74 -28.71
C ASN A 37 -10.87 6.22 -28.53
N ASP A 38 -9.79 5.68 -29.06
CA ASP A 38 -9.44 4.28 -28.89
C ASP A 38 -9.00 4.05 -27.42
N ILE A 39 -9.95 3.60 -26.59
CA ILE A 39 -9.74 3.27 -25.18
C ILE A 39 -8.60 2.25 -25.04
N SER A 40 -8.33 1.45 -26.07
CA SER A 40 -7.26 0.46 -26.07
C SER A 40 -5.89 1.14 -26.05
N VAL A 41 -5.74 2.30 -26.70
CA VAL A 41 -4.48 3.08 -26.69
C VAL A 41 -4.26 3.73 -25.33
N VAL A 42 -5.30 4.22 -24.68
CA VAL A 42 -5.21 4.76 -23.32
C VAL A 42 -4.84 3.66 -22.32
N ASN A 43 -5.44 2.49 -22.44
CA ASN A 43 -5.12 1.34 -21.58
C ASN A 43 -3.72 0.75 -21.85
N SER A 44 -3.16 0.91 -23.05
CA SER A 44 -1.79 0.48 -23.33
C SER A 44 -0.73 1.48 -22.85
N LEU A 45 -1.09 2.74 -22.66
CA LEU A 45 -0.24 3.78 -22.07
C LEU A 45 -0.31 3.78 -20.54
N ILE A 46 -1.30 3.14 -19.95
CA ILE A 46 -1.23 2.73 -18.55
C ILE A 46 -0.26 1.55 -18.52
N ILE A 47 1.04 1.86 -18.61
CA ILE A 47 2.05 1.01 -18.02
C ILE A 47 1.48 0.71 -16.64
N LYS A 48 1.30 -0.56 -16.32
CA LYS A 48 0.92 -1.03 -14.99
C LYS A 48 2.08 -0.73 -14.03
N ASP A 49 2.45 0.55 -13.94
CA ASP A 49 3.22 1.07 -12.85
C ASP A 49 2.33 0.83 -11.63
N LYS A 50 2.84 0.03 -10.73
CA LYS A 50 2.24 -0.15 -9.41
C LYS A 50 2.39 1.16 -8.63
N SER A 51 1.80 2.22 -9.18
CA SER A 51 1.74 3.51 -8.49
C SER A 51 0.75 3.38 -7.36
N PRO A 52 1.08 3.81 -6.15
CA PRO A 52 0.13 3.84 -5.06
C PRO A 52 -1.06 4.76 -5.42
N GLU A 53 -2.26 4.37 -5.00
CA GLU A 53 -3.46 5.19 -5.12
C GLU A 53 -3.39 6.42 -4.19
N GLU A 54 -2.76 6.24 -3.04
CA GLU A 54 -2.59 7.28 -2.03
C GLU A 54 -1.21 7.14 -1.37
N ILE A 55 -0.56 8.28 -1.13
CA ILE A 55 0.70 8.38 -0.38
C ILE A 55 0.45 9.29 0.81
N ILE A 56 0.72 8.79 2.01
CA ILE A 56 0.61 9.55 3.25
C ILE A 56 2.00 9.62 3.87
N GLU A 57 2.42 10.82 4.26
CA GLU A 57 3.76 11.06 4.80
C GLU A 57 3.68 11.51 6.27
N ASN A 58 4.73 11.21 7.04
CA ASN A 58 4.93 11.66 8.42
C ASN A 58 3.75 11.29 9.35
N ILE A 59 3.38 10.01 9.35
CA ILE A 59 2.27 9.51 10.15
C ILE A 59 2.72 9.30 11.59
N HIS A 60 2.00 9.94 12.50
CA HIS A 60 2.09 9.70 13.93
C HIS A 60 0.68 9.46 14.46
N LEU A 61 0.33 8.20 14.68
CA LEU A 61 -1.03 7.78 15.00
C LEU A 61 -1.07 7.09 16.36
N TYR A 62 -2.09 7.40 17.17
CA TYR A 62 -2.39 6.72 18.42
C TYR A 62 -3.68 5.93 18.32
N LEU A 63 -3.63 4.64 18.65
CA LEU A 63 -4.81 3.83 18.87
C LEU A 63 -5.15 3.86 20.35
N SER A 64 -6.36 4.30 20.68
CA SER A 64 -6.85 4.34 22.07
C SER A 64 -8.16 3.57 22.22
N ARG A 65 -8.32 2.93 23.36
CA ARG A 65 -9.55 2.27 23.77
C ARG A 65 -9.97 2.80 25.14
N GLU A 66 -11.25 3.20 25.26
CA GLU A 66 -11.80 3.77 26.49
C GLU A 66 -10.97 4.93 27.09
N GLY A 67 -10.33 5.73 26.21
CA GLY A 67 -9.49 6.86 26.61
C GLY A 67 -8.06 6.51 27.03
N VAL A 68 -7.68 5.23 26.96
CA VAL A 68 -6.30 4.75 27.22
C VAL A 68 -5.59 4.49 25.90
N ILE A 69 -4.39 5.06 25.72
CA ILE A 69 -3.56 4.77 24.55
C ILE A 69 -3.05 3.34 24.69
N GLU A 70 -3.35 2.50 23.69
CA GLU A 70 -2.87 1.11 23.62
C GLU A 70 -1.69 0.96 22.69
N GLN A 71 -1.67 1.71 21.58
CA GLN A 71 -0.61 1.61 20.55
C GLN A 71 -0.31 2.98 19.96
N GLU A 72 0.93 3.12 19.52
CA GLU A 72 1.47 4.27 18.78
C GLU A 72 2.13 3.75 17.51
N PHE A 73 1.88 4.43 16.39
CA PHE A 73 2.42 4.10 15.08
C PHE A 73 3.22 5.29 14.56
N LEU A 74 4.46 5.05 14.19
CA LEU A 74 5.38 6.00 13.58
C LEU A 74 5.75 5.47 12.20
N ILE A 75 5.35 6.15 11.13
CA ILE A 75 5.54 5.71 9.75
C ILE A 75 5.92 6.93 8.92
N ASP A 76 7.08 6.88 8.26
CA ASP A 76 7.54 8.02 7.44
C ASP A 76 6.75 8.13 6.14
N ILE A 77 6.53 7.01 5.43
CA ILE A 77 5.74 6.94 4.20
C ILE A 77 4.83 5.71 4.25
N LEU A 78 3.55 5.92 3.98
CA LEU A 78 2.54 4.88 3.80
C LEU A 78 1.96 4.98 2.40
N ASN A 79 2.16 3.97 1.59
CA ASN A 79 1.57 3.81 0.27
C ASN A 79 0.36 2.91 0.35
N LYS A 80 -0.77 3.32 -0.25
CA LYS A 80 -1.97 2.51 -0.37
C LYS A 80 -2.16 2.05 -1.80
N TYR A 81 -2.48 0.77 -1.96
CA TYR A 81 -2.74 0.11 -3.23
C TYR A 81 -4.08 -0.61 -3.17
N SER A 82 -4.87 -0.55 -4.27
CA SER A 82 -6.19 -1.19 -4.36
C SER A 82 -6.32 -2.16 -5.53
N ASP A 83 -5.40 -2.14 -6.49
CA ASP A 83 -5.41 -3.05 -7.66
C ASP A 83 -4.03 -3.71 -7.85
N PRO A 84 -3.94 -5.02 -8.02
CA PRO A 84 -5.00 -6.04 -8.04
C PRO A 84 -5.43 -6.54 -6.65
N GLU A 85 -4.84 -6.08 -5.57
CA GLU A 85 -5.08 -6.47 -4.17
C GLU A 85 -4.99 -5.23 -3.28
N HIS A 86 -5.80 -5.17 -2.22
CA HIS A 86 -5.73 -4.10 -1.24
C HIS A 86 -4.58 -4.36 -0.27
N TYR A 87 -3.60 -3.48 -0.28
CA TYR A 87 -2.50 -3.51 0.70
C TYR A 87 -1.95 -2.12 1.01
N LEU A 88 -1.40 -2.01 2.20
CA LEU A 88 -0.68 -0.86 2.70
C LEU A 88 0.81 -1.21 2.77
N GLU A 89 1.67 -0.33 2.29
CA GLU A 89 3.12 -0.52 2.27
C GLU A 89 3.83 0.62 2.98
N CYS A 90 4.80 0.27 3.83
CA CYS A 90 5.71 1.20 4.49
C CYS A 90 7.12 1.01 3.89
N PRO A 91 7.45 1.67 2.76
CA PRO A 91 8.70 1.41 2.03
C PRO A 91 9.96 1.90 2.77
N GLN A 92 9.82 2.86 3.67
CA GLN A 92 10.90 3.43 4.50
C GLN A 92 10.86 2.93 5.95
N GLY A 93 10.05 1.88 6.22
CA GLY A 93 9.93 1.29 7.53
C GLY A 93 8.83 1.90 8.39
N PHE A 94 8.76 1.37 9.62
CA PHE A 94 7.78 1.77 10.62
C PHE A 94 8.26 1.40 12.02
N GLU A 95 7.66 2.03 13.02
CA GLU A 95 7.74 1.61 14.42
C GLU A 95 6.32 1.56 15.01
N ILE A 96 6.02 0.47 15.72
CA ILE A 96 4.78 0.28 16.48
C ILE A 96 5.17 0.10 17.93
N ILE A 97 4.58 0.89 18.83
CA ILE A 97 4.82 0.81 20.27
C ILE A 97 3.51 0.46 20.96
N ALA A 98 3.51 -0.64 21.69
CA ALA A 98 2.39 -1.03 22.55
C ALA A 98 2.64 -0.57 23.99
N TYR A 99 1.58 -0.07 24.63
CA TYR A 99 1.62 0.47 25.99
C TYR A 99 0.88 -0.42 26.98
N ASN A 100 1.28 -0.34 28.23
CA ASN A 100 0.51 -0.81 29.38
C ASN A 100 -0.57 0.22 29.75
N SER A 101 -1.53 -0.15 30.60
CA SER A 101 -2.57 0.74 31.09
C SER A 101 -2.03 1.93 31.90
N ASP A 102 -0.86 1.82 32.48
CA ASP A 102 -0.12 2.87 33.19
C ASP A 102 0.69 3.79 32.26
N LYS A 103 0.53 3.65 30.91
CA LYS A 103 1.23 4.38 29.85
C LYS A 103 2.72 4.08 29.73
N THR A 104 3.24 3.07 30.42
CA THR A 104 4.60 2.59 30.19
C THR A 104 4.68 1.77 28.91
N LYS A 105 5.83 1.84 28.18
CA LYS A 105 6.04 1.02 26.99
C LYS A 105 6.10 -0.45 27.38
N ARG A 106 5.34 -1.28 26.68
CA ARG A 106 5.32 -2.72 26.89
C ARG A 106 6.17 -3.47 25.87
N VAL A 107 5.91 -3.23 24.59
CA VAL A 107 6.64 -3.86 23.47
C VAL A 107 6.76 -2.84 22.35
N SER A 108 7.89 -2.81 21.62
CA SER A 108 7.96 -2.15 20.33
C SER A 108 8.37 -3.12 19.24
N LEU A 109 7.89 -2.86 18.03
CA LEU A 109 8.27 -3.52 16.78
C LEU A 109 8.75 -2.45 15.81
N LYS A 110 9.98 -2.58 15.32
CA LYS A 110 10.56 -1.71 14.31
C LYS A 110 11.06 -2.55 13.15
N ALA A 111 10.93 -2.04 11.92
CA ALA A 111 11.46 -2.66 10.70
C ALA A 111 11.72 -1.60 9.63
N ASP A 112 12.62 -1.89 8.69
CA ASP A 112 12.93 -0.99 7.57
C ASP A 112 11.95 -1.11 6.39
N TYR A 113 11.03 -2.09 6.46
CA TYR A 113 9.98 -2.28 5.47
C TYR A 113 8.78 -2.98 6.10
N GLY A 114 7.59 -2.58 5.71
CA GLY A 114 6.35 -3.23 6.12
C GLY A 114 5.33 -3.32 5.01
N VAL A 115 4.50 -4.35 5.05
CA VAL A 115 3.33 -4.49 4.19
C VAL A 115 2.19 -5.14 4.93
N ASN A 116 0.98 -4.59 4.78
CA ASN A 116 -0.26 -5.15 5.32
C ASN A 116 -1.20 -5.50 4.18
N TYR A 117 -1.40 -6.78 3.94
CA TYR A 117 -2.36 -7.31 2.97
C TYR A 117 -3.74 -7.40 3.62
N GLU A 118 -4.59 -6.42 3.38
CA GLU A 118 -5.88 -6.28 4.06
C GLU A 118 -6.82 -7.46 3.78
N ASP A 119 -6.88 -7.92 2.53
CA ASP A 119 -7.75 -9.02 2.11
C ASP A 119 -7.32 -10.38 2.71
N ARG A 120 -6.01 -10.60 2.82
CA ARG A 120 -5.43 -11.83 3.38
C ARG A 120 -5.34 -11.85 4.90
N LYS A 121 -5.47 -10.66 5.54
CA LYS A 121 -5.24 -10.49 6.98
C LYS A 121 -3.83 -10.92 7.40
N ILE A 122 -2.83 -10.54 6.58
CA ILE A 122 -1.41 -10.83 6.80
C ILE A 122 -0.64 -9.53 6.79
N MET A 123 0.15 -9.32 7.83
CA MET A 123 1.15 -8.25 7.90
C MET A 123 2.55 -8.87 7.87
N GLU A 124 3.45 -8.24 7.12
CA GLU A 124 4.85 -8.63 7.04
C GLU A 124 5.75 -7.44 7.38
N ALA A 125 6.75 -7.69 8.22
CA ALA A 125 7.86 -6.79 8.51
C ALA A 125 9.15 -7.41 7.97
N LYS A 126 9.95 -6.63 7.25
CA LYS A 126 11.17 -7.12 6.58
C LYS A 126 12.32 -6.15 6.80
N ARG A 127 13.51 -6.69 6.80
CA ARG A 127 14.79 -5.98 6.96
C ARG A 127 14.93 -5.32 8.33
N ASN A 128 15.95 -5.71 9.05
CA ASN A 128 16.28 -5.17 10.38
C ASN A 128 15.06 -5.16 11.32
N VAL A 129 14.32 -6.27 11.38
CA VAL A 129 13.15 -6.38 12.26
C VAL A 129 13.63 -6.53 13.69
N VAL A 130 13.25 -5.60 14.56
CA VAL A 130 13.62 -5.58 15.99
C VAL A 130 12.36 -5.52 16.83
N ILE A 131 12.19 -6.48 17.72
CA ILE A 131 11.16 -6.50 18.75
C ILE A 131 11.85 -6.26 20.10
N THR A 132 11.41 -5.23 20.81
CA THR A 132 11.89 -4.94 22.16
C THR A 132 10.78 -5.12 23.17
N ASN A 133 10.96 -6.03 24.13
CA ASN A 133 10.08 -6.19 25.28
C ASN A 133 10.64 -5.38 26.45
N PHE A 134 10.01 -4.24 26.76
CA PHE A 134 10.45 -3.34 27.82
C PHE A 134 10.20 -3.89 29.24
N VAL A 135 9.28 -4.85 29.37
CA VAL A 135 8.96 -5.48 30.65
C VAL A 135 10.05 -6.48 31.05
N THR A 136 10.43 -7.35 30.11
CA THR A 136 11.48 -8.38 30.36
C THR A 136 12.88 -7.86 30.08
N GLY A 137 13.01 -6.83 29.23
CA GLY A 137 14.28 -6.29 28.75
C GLY A 137 14.91 -7.16 27.65
N GLU A 138 14.10 -8.01 27.00
CA GLU A 138 14.55 -8.88 25.91
C GLU A 138 14.43 -8.16 24.57
N VAL A 139 15.38 -8.42 23.67
CA VAL A 139 15.38 -7.95 22.29
C VAL A 139 15.44 -9.14 21.34
N ILE A 140 14.56 -9.17 20.34
CA ILE A 140 14.53 -10.18 19.28
C ILE A 140 14.78 -9.47 17.94
N GLU A 141 15.81 -9.94 17.23
CA GLU A 141 16.23 -9.41 15.93
C GLU A 141 16.03 -10.50 14.86
N THR A 142 15.46 -10.15 13.71
CA THR A 142 15.26 -11.05 12.57
C THR A 142 15.18 -10.26 11.27
N GLU A 143 15.24 -10.95 10.13
CA GLU A 143 15.09 -10.30 8.81
C GLU A 143 13.66 -10.32 8.29
N HIS A 144 12.80 -11.19 8.83
CA HIS A 144 11.42 -11.33 8.40
C HIS A 144 10.51 -11.76 9.55
N LEU A 145 9.41 -11.05 9.73
CA LEU A 145 8.37 -11.36 10.70
C LEU A 145 7.02 -11.31 10.01
N ILE A 146 6.17 -12.29 10.29
CA ILE A 146 4.83 -12.39 9.71
C ILE A 146 3.81 -12.44 10.83
N TRP A 147 2.80 -11.59 10.76
CA TRP A 147 1.60 -11.67 11.60
C TRP A 147 0.42 -12.16 10.77
N ASN A 148 -0.03 -13.36 11.05
CA ASN A 148 -1.24 -13.92 10.49
C ASN A 148 -2.42 -13.70 11.47
N GLN A 149 -3.23 -12.69 11.20
CA GLN A 149 -4.35 -12.28 12.06
C GLN A 149 -5.44 -13.37 12.13
N ASN A 150 -5.66 -14.11 11.03
CA ASN A 150 -6.64 -15.21 11.03
C ASN A 150 -6.23 -16.34 11.99
N LYS A 151 -4.93 -16.60 12.11
CA LYS A 151 -4.37 -17.63 13.00
C LYS A 151 -4.01 -17.09 14.38
N LYS A 152 -4.09 -15.77 14.58
CA LYS A 152 -3.63 -15.06 15.79
C LYS A 152 -2.19 -15.44 16.16
N LEU A 153 -1.34 -15.51 15.13
CA LEU A 153 0.03 -16.00 15.24
C LEU A 153 1.00 -14.99 14.62
N ILE A 154 2.04 -14.63 15.37
CA ILE A 154 3.20 -13.92 14.89
C ILE A 154 4.34 -14.93 14.78
N TYR A 155 5.03 -14.98 13.65
CA TYR A 155 6.11 -15.94 13.44
C TYR A 155 7.19 -15.42 12.50
N SER A 156 8.37 -16.01 12.63
CA SER A 156 9.48 -15.87 11.68
C SER A 156 9.98 -17.25 11.30
N ASP A 157 10.21 -17.46 10.03
CA ASP A 157 10.85 -18.65 9.43
C ASP A 157 12.32 -18.41 9.06
N THR A 158 12.84 -17.23 9.39
CA THR A 158 14.24 -16.85 9.24
C THR A 158 14.96 -16.94 10.59
N GLN A 159 16.31 -16.94 10.54
CA GLN A 159 17.12 -16.93 11.74
C GLN A 159 16.74 -15.75 12.63
N ILE A 160 16.68 -15.99 13.93
CA ILE A 160 16.49 -14.95 14.93
C ILE A 160 17.68 -14.90 15.89
N LYS A 161 17.94 -13.70 16.40
CA LYS A 161 18.84 -13.46 17.52
C LYS A 161 18.01 -12.89 18.67
N GLN A 162 18.02 -13.58 19.80
CA GLN A 162 17.39 -13.12 21.03
C GLN A 162 18.49 -12.71 22.02
N THR A 163 18.46 -11.48 22.48
CA THR A 163 19.31 -10.98 23.54
C THR A 163 18.47 -10.79 24.80
N LYS A 164 18.85 -11.44 25.90
CA LYS A 164 18.19 -11.29 27.20
C LYS A 164 18.78 -10.12 27.99
N ARG A 165 18.06 -9.71 29.04
CA ARG A 165 18.49 -8.62 29.94
C ARG A 165 19.87 -8.85 30.58
N ASP A 166 20.22 -10.10 30.86
CA ASP A 166 21.52 -10.48 31.42
C ASP A 166 22.66 -10.53 30.40
N GLY A 167 22.41 -10.15 29.15
CA GLY A 167 23.36 -10.17 28.05
C GLY A 167 23.48 -11.52 27.34
N SER A 168 22.82 -12.56 27.81
CA SER A 168 22.82 -13.88 27.14
C SER A 168 22.21 -13.78 25.75
N VAL A 169 22.90 -14.35 24.74
CA VAL A 169 22.47 -14.34 23.34
C VAL A 169 22.06 -15.75 22.90
N TYR A 170 20.90 -15.86 22.31
CA TYR A 170 20.33 -17.08 21.75
C TYR A 170 20.11 -16.89 20.25
N ILE A 171 20.60 -17.81 19.44
CA ILE A 171 20.34 -17.86 18.02
C ILE A 171 19.37 -18.99 17.75
N GLY A 172 18.24 -18.70 17.14
CA GLY A 172 17.21 -19.67 16.76
C GLY A 172 16.95 -19.69 15.26
N GLU A 173 16.36 -20.78 14.75
CA GLU A 173 16.01 -20.91 13.34
C GLU A 173 14.57 -20.46 13.05
N ARG A 174 13.71 -20.45 14.05
CA ARG A 174 12.30 -20.08 13.93
C ARG A 174 11.78 -19.46 15.23
N PHE A 175 10.85 -18.55 15.08
CA PHE A 175 10.14 -17.88 16.16
C PHE A 175 8.63 -17.99 15.97
N GLU A 176 7.89 -18.18 17.04
CA GLU A 176 6.43 -18.11 17.07
C GLU A 176 5.97 -17.41 18.35
N SER A 177 4.93 -16.58 18.24
CA SER A 177 4.31 -15.88 19.36
C SER A 177 2.82 -15.69 19.14
N ASN A 178 2.06 -15.54 20.23
CA ASN A 178 0.70 -15.00 20.15
C ASN A 178 0.70 -13.50 19.83
N GLU A 179 -0.47 -12.93 19.47
CA GLU A 179 -0.59 -11.55 18.97
C GLU A 179 -0.13 -10.48 19.97
N ASP A 180 -0.30 -10.71 21.27
CA ASP A 180 0.10 -9.77 22.31
C ASP A 180 1.55 -9.93 22.78
N MET A 181 2.30 -10.85 22.13
CA MET A 181 3.70 -11.15 22.47
C MET A 181 3.92 -11.60 23.92
N SER A 182 2.88 -12.04 24.62
CA SER A 182 2.96 -12.49 26.01
C SER A 182 3.54 -13.90 26.15
N LYS A 183 3.40 -14.71 25.10
CA LYS A 183 3.93 -16.08 25.04
C LYS A 183 4.60 -16.29 23.69
N TYR A 184 5.87 -16.66 23.72
CA TYR A 184 6.62 -16.95 22.51
C TYR A 184 7.50 -18.19 22.68
N SER A 185 7.91 -18.76 21.57
CA SER A 185 8.82 -19.89 21.47
C SER A 185 9.89 -19.65 20.41
N VAL A 186 11.11 -19.99 20.73
CA VAL A 186 12.25 -19.99 19.81
C VAL A 186 12.67 -21.43 19.58
N PHE A 187 12.75 -21.84 18.33
CA PHE A 187 13.03 -23.22 17.96
C PHE A 187 14.47 -23.41 17.52
N LYS A 188 15.04 -24.60 17.82
CA LYS A 188 16.41 -25.00 17.47
C LYS A 188 17.46 -23.98 17.93
N THR A 189 17.39 -23.64 19.19
CA THR A 189 18.19 -22.59 19.78
C THR A 189 19.64 -23.06 20.02
N ARG A 190 20.62 -22.21 19.68
CA ARG A 190 22.00 -22.30 20.12
C ARG A 190 22.28 -21.12 21.06
N ILE A 191 22.98 -21.39 22.16
CA ILE A 191 23.37 -20.39 23.15
C ILE A 191 24.79 -19.92 22.82
N ILE A 192 25.00 -18.61 22.74
CA ILE A 192 26.33 -18.01 22.72
C ILE A 192 26.47 -17.29 24.06
N SER A 193 27.19 -17.90 25.03
CA SER A 193 27.51 -17.22 26.26
C SER A 193 28.91 -16.59 26.10
N TYR A 194 29.02 -15.32 26.35
CA TYR A 194 30.33 -14.70 26.59
C TYR A 194 30.70 -14.99 28.02
N VAL A 195 31.79 -15.74 28.23
CA VAL A 195 32.46 -15.85 29.54
C VAL A 195 33.44 -14.71 29.57
N ASP A 196 33.17 -13.69 30.38
CA ASP A 196 34.19 -12.71 30.72
C ASP A 196 35.25 -13.46 31.51
N GLU A 197 36.45 -13.62 30.94
CA GLU A 197 37.62 -14.04 31.69
C GLU A 197 38.04 -12.84 32.54
N GLU A 198 37.90 -12.95 33.87
CA GLU A 198 38.46 -12.05 34.85
C GLU A 198 39.99 -12.19 34.92
#